data_f5eaa6bb06116f451efa29ffcd7a70de
#
_entry.id   f5eaa6bb06116f451efa29ffcd7a70de
#
_cell.length_a   1.000
_cell.length_b   1.000
_cell.length_c   1.000
_cell.angle_alpha   90.00
_cell.angle_beta   90.00
_cell.angle_gamma   90.00
#
_symmetry.space_group_name_H-M   'P 1'
#
loop_
_entity.id
_entity.type
_entity.pdbx_description
1 polymer ?
#
loop_
_entity_poly.entity_id
_entity_poly.type
_entity_poly.pdbx_seq_one_letter_code
_entity_poly.pdbx_strand_id
1 'polypeptide(L)' 'MTELKVPEMHCEMCVKRITNALNDAKLNFSVSLQNKTVSINGDENAVQTAISSLDDIGFEATQN' A
#
# COMPACT_ATOMS: atom_id res chain seq x y z
N MET A 1 -12.69 0.42 5.42
CA MET A 1 -11.39 0.87 4.88
C MET A 1 -10.29 0.47 5.84
N THR A 2 -9.27 -0.16 5.34
CA THR A 2 -8.17 -0.64 6.17
C THR A 2 -6.91 0.17 5.89
N GLU A 3 -6.28 0.66 6.93
CA GLU A 3 -5.06 1.45 6.80
C GLU A 3 -3.85 0.56 7.06
N LEU A 4 -2.89 0.62 6.14
CA LEU A 4 -1.63 -0.10 6.26
C LEU A 4 -0.51 0.88 6.53
N LYS A 5 0.38 0.55 7.45
CA LYS A 5 1.58 1.34 7.69
C LYS A 5 2.72 0.84 6.83
N VAL A 6 3.36 1.75 6.12
CA VAL A 6 4.50 1.45 5.26
C VAL A 6 5.65 2.38 5.66
N PRO A 7 6.39 2.04 6.73
CA PRO A 7 7.40 2.95 7.28
C PRO A 7 8.52 3.32 6.30
N GLU A 8 8.75 2.46 5.31
CA GLU A 8 9.80 2.70 4.32
C GLU A 8 9.38 3.65 3.21
N MET A 9 8.11 4.04 3.18
CA MET A 9 7.60 5.00 2.19
C MET A 9 7.93 6.42 2.67
N HIS A 10 9.09 6.94 2.23
CA HIS A 10 9.54 8.25 2.70
C HIS A 10 9.97 9.18 1.57
N CYS A 11 9.64 8.85 0.33
CA CYS A 11 9.89 9.73 -0.81
C CYS A 11 8.84 9.50 -1.90
N GLU A 12 8.76 10.45 -2.84
CA GLU A 12 7.78 10.37 -3.92
C GLU A 12 7.99 9.16 -4.83
N MET A 13 9.24 8.74 -5.00
CA MET A 13 9.54 7.53 -5.80
C MET A 13 8.90 6.30 -5.17
N CYS A 14 8.95 6.22 -3.85
CA CYS A 14 8.30 5.13 -3.13
C CYS A 14 6.80 5.14 -3.34
N VAL A 15 6.19 6.33 -3.29
CA VAL A 15 4.76 6.49 -3.56
C VAL A 15 4.41 5.99 -4.95
N LYS A 16 5.22 6.34 -5.94
CA LYS A 16 4.98 5.90 -7.32
C LYS A 16 5.06 4.38 -7.45
N ARG A 17 6.04 3.76 -6.84
CA ARG A 17 6.18 2.30 -6.88
C ARG A 17 4.98 1.61 -6.25
N ILE A 18 4.56 2.10 -5.09
CA ILE A 18 3.40 1.56 -4.39
C ILE A 18 2.15 1.75 -5.23
N THR A 19 1.95 2.95 -5.78
CA THR A 19 0.79 3.25 -6.61
C THR A 19 0.72 2.32 -7.82
N ASN A 20 1.84 2.12 -8.50
CA ASN A 20 1.89 1.23 -9.66
C ASN A 20 1.57 -0.21 -9.29
N ALA A 21 2.15 -0.70 -8.18
CA ALA A 21 1.91 -2.06 -7.73
C ALA A 21 0.45 -2.31 -7.39
N LEU A 22 -0.17 -1.38 -6.68
CA LEU A 22 -1.58 -1.52 -6.28
C LEU A 22 -2.53 -1.33 -7.45
N ASN A 23 -2.19 -0.47 -8.41
CA ASN A 23 -2.96 -0.33 -9.65
C ASN A 23 -2.91 -1.62 -10.48
N ASP A 24 -1.75 -2.24 -10.56
CA ASP A 24 -1.60 -3.51 -11.26
C ASP A 24 -2.44 -4.60 -10.61
N ALA A 25 -2.61 -4.54 -9.31
CA ALA A 25 -3.46 -5.48 -8.57
C ALA A 25 -4.95 -5.12 -8.65
N LYS A 26 -5.29 -3.99 -9.32
CA LYS A 26 -6.67 -3.53 -9.52
C LYS A 26 -7.38 -3.27 -8.19
N LEU A 27 -6.68 -2.66 -7.27
CA LEU A 27 -7.23 -2.33 -5.96
C LEU A 27 -7.67 -0.87 -5.90
N ASN A 28 -8.67 -0.59 -5.07
CA ASN A 28 -9.03 0.77 -4.70
C ASN A 28 -8.25 1.17 -3.46
N PHE A 29 -7.49 2.25 -3.56
CA PHE A 29 -6.59 2.62 -2.48
C PHE A 29 -6.31 4.13 -2.49
N SER A 30 -5.79 4.60 -1.35
CA SER A 30 -5.25 5.95 -1.20
C SER A 30 -3.89 5.85 -0.54
N VAL A 31 -2.95 6.70 -0.97
CA VAL A 31 -1.60 6.72 -0.41
C VAL A 31 -1.37 8.06 0.27
N SER A 32 -0.84 8.03 1.49
CA SER A 32 -0.47 9.24 2.23
C SER A 32 1.02 9.19 2.56
N LEU A 33 1.80 9.98 1.84
CA LEU A 33 3.23 10.08 2.10
C LEU A 33 3.50 10.70 3.47
N GLN A 34 2.71 11.70 3.82
CA GLN A 34 2.87 12.41 5.08
C GLN A 34 2.72 11.48 6.28
N ASN A 35 1.78 10.57 6.23
CA ASN A 35 1.51 9.62 7.31
C ASN A 35 2.21 8.29 7.11
N LYS A 36 2.80 8.07 5.94
CA LYS A 36 3.42 6.80 5.54
C LYS A 36 2.43 5.65 5.62
N THR A 37 1.22 5.90 5.13
CA THR A 37 0.15 4.92 5.18
C THR A 37 -0.48 4.74 3.81
N VAL A 38 -1.09 3.56 3.63
CA VAL A 38 -1.88 3.24 2.45
C VAL A 38 -3.22 2.74 2.94
N SER A 39 -4.29 3.38 2.49
CA SER A 39 -5.64 2.97 2.84
C SER A 39 -6.20 2.11 1.72
N ILE A 40 -6.68 0.93 2.08
CA ILE A 40 -7.26 -0.02 1.11
C ILE A 40 -8.77 -0.03 1.29
N ASN A 41 -9.49 0.25 0.22
CA ASN A 41 -10.95 0.21 0.23
C ASN A 41 -11.40 -1.12 -0.37
N GLY A 42 -11.69 -2.07 0.50
CA GLY A 42 -12.10 -3.39 0.08
C GLY A 42 -12.18 -4.35 1.26
N ASP A 43 -12.39 -5.60 0.96
CA ASP A 43 -12.47 -6.64 1.98
C ASP A 43 -11.07 -7.12 2.39
N GLU A 44 -11.02 -8.13 3.24
CA GLU A 44 -9.75 -8.66 3.73
C GLU A 44 -8.90 -9.24 2.60
N ASN A 45 -9.51 -9.80 1.57
CA ASN A 45 -8.77 -10.31 0.41
C ASN A 45 -8.03 -9.18 -0.29
N ALA A 46 -8.67 -8.01 -0.43
CA ALA A 46 -8.04 -6.84 -1.01
C ALA A 46 -6.85 -6.38 -0.16
N VAL A 47 -7.01 -6.39 1.16
CA VAL A 47 -5.94 -6.01 2.08
C VAL A 47 -4.75 -6.96 1.96
N GLN A 48 -5.01 -8.26 1.94
CA GLN A 48 -3.95 -9.26 1.80
C GLN A 48 -3.24 -9.15 0.46
N THR A 49 -4.00 -8.90 -0.60
CA THR A 49 -3.41 -8.68 -1.93
C THR A 49 -2.51 -7.44 -1.91
N ALA A 50 -2.94 -6.38 -1.25
CA ALA A 50 -2.14 -5.16 -1.14
C ALA A 50 -0.83 -5.42 -0.39
N ILE A 51 -0.89 -6.11 0.74
CA ILE A 51 0.30 -6.44 1.52
C ILE A 51 1.27 -7.26 0.67
N SER A 52 0.76 -8.26 -0.03
CA SER A 52 1.57 -9.13 -0.87
C SER A 52 2.21 -8.35 -2.02
N SER A 53 1.45 -7.46 -2.65
CA SER A 53 1.96 -6.64 -3.75
C SER A 53 3.07 -5.71 -3.29
N LEU A 54 2.92 -5.13 -2.10
CA LEU A 54 3.96 -4.25 -1.54
C LEU A 54 5.19 -5.04 -1.15
N ASP A 55 5.01 -6.23 -0.60
CA ASP A 55 6.13 -7.10 -0.25
C ASP A 55 6.95 -7.47 -1.48
N ASP A 56 6.30 -7.72 -2.61
CA ASP A 56 6.96 -8.05 -3.86
C ASP A 56 7.91 -6.96 -4.34
N ILE A 57 7.63 -5.72 -4.04
CA ILE A 57 8.49 -4.60 -4.43
C ILE A 57 9.38 -4.11 -3.28
N GLY A 58 9.45 -4.88 -2.20
CA GLY A 58 10.37 -4.62 -1.10
C GLY A 58 9.85 -3.69 -0.02
N PHE A 59 8.54 -3.47 0.05
CA PHE A 59 7.94 -2.64 1.09
C PHE A 59 7.20 -3.51 2.10
N GLU A 60 7.53 -3.35 3.36
CA GLU A 60 6.83 -4.04 4.44
C GLU A 60 5.61 -3.20 4.83
N ALA A 61 4.44 -3.79 4.69
CA ALA A 61 3.18 -3.15 5.06
C ALA A 61 2.53 -3.92 6.21
N THR A 62 2.09 -3.18 7.22
CA THR A 62 1.44 -3.79 8.39
C THR A 62 0.10 -3.13 8.61
N GLN A 63 -0.87 -3.91 9.09
CA GLN A 63 -2.18 -3.38 9.46
C GLN A 63 -2.08 -2.61 10.77
N ASN A 64 -2.82 -1.53 10.81
CA ASN A 64 -2.97 -0.77 12.05
C ASN A 64 -3.95 -1.43 12.99
#